data_0046b16cb9bf138f8a5b961a9fd2fb43
#
_entry.id   0046b16cb9bf138f8a5b961a9fd2fb43
#
_cell.length_a   1.000
_cell.length_b   1.000
_cell.length_c   1.000
_cell.angle_alpha   90.00
_cell.angle_beta   90.00
_cell.angle_gamma   90.00
#
_symmetry.space_group_name_H-M   'P 1'
#
loop_
_entity.id
_entity.type
_entity.pdbx_description
1 polymer ?
#
loop_
_entity_poly.entity_id
_entity_poly.type
_entity_poly.pdbx_seq_one_letter_code
_entity_poly.pdbx_strand_id
1 'polypeptide(L)'
;MLHKWRSFATFSFAAALALCLFASLALAQGTPWLAEPGTGSVSISYVNQNATEFYRQTTKVKGPLEATGANLAQNTMWFGVNYAINDAVALDVQSGWARSFVAGGVGPSGGQESYSGLFDSNFAVTWRIVDELVANAPSVAVRVGAIVSGGYDTGYINSLGDGGNGVETSLIIGKFGSAAGVSGEVGYRNRTSTEVNRNALGGAGGAERVDIPSDVFVNLGFFVPAGERLTIGADYRMVNALSGIDIGGEGFSPSRFPALQEDAHIVGGRLIANITDAVSVNGFYGQVVAGRNTAAARIIGFGVTFSFGGGGVGF
;
A
#
# COMPACT_ATOMS: atom_id res chain seq x y z
N MET A 1 47.83 -9.95 5.42
CA MET A 1 46.93 -10.13 4.29
C MET A 1 45.50 -10.58 4.69
N LEU A 2 45.31 -11.33 5.77
CA LEU A 2 43.98 -11.82 6.20
C LEU A 2 42.99 -10.74 6.75
N HIS A 3 43.49 -9.57 7.16
CA HIS A 3 42.63 -8.51 7.74
C HIS A 3 41.90 -7.67 6.69
N LYS A 4 42.44 -7.54 5.48
CA LYS A 4 41.79 -6.81 4.38
C LYS A 4 40.60 -7.56 3.76
N TRP A 5 40.60 -8.88 3.81
CA TRP A 5 39.53 -9.71 3.24
C TRP A 5 38.26 -9.70 4.09
N ARG A 6 38.37 -9.54 5.42
CA ARG A 6 37.21 -9.44 6.32
C ARG A 6 36.44 -8.14 6.14
N SER A 7 37.13 -7.03 5.88
CA SER A 7 36.49 -5.72 5.65
C SER A 7 35.75 -5.67 4.31
N PHE A 8 36.27 -6.34 3.27
CA PHE A 8 35.60 -6.39 1.97
C PHE A 8 34.35 -7.27 2.00
N ALA A 9 34.38 -8.41 2.70
CA ALA A 9 33.24 -9.30 2.83
C ALA A 9 32.09 -8.64 3.61
N THR A 10 32.38 -7.86 4.66
CA THR A 10 31.37 -7.13 5.43
C THR A 10 30.77 -5.94 4.67
N PHE A 11 31.55 -5.25 3.82
CA PHE A 11 31.06 -4.16 3.00
C PHE A 11 30.18 -4.66 1.84
N SER A 12 30.59 -5.75 1.20
CA SER A 12 29.80 -6.41 0.14
C SER A 12 28.50 -7.02 0.68
N PHE A 13 28.51 -7.53 1.91
CA PHE A 13 27.31 -8.08 2.56
C PHE A 13 26.30 -6.97 2.92
N ALA A 14 26.78 -5.82 3.41
CA ALA A 14 25.92 -4.67 3.71
C ALA A 14 25.35 -4.02 2.44
N ALA A 15 26.12 -3.96 1.36
CA ALA A 15 25.65 -3.43 0.07
C ALA A 15 24.64 -4.40 -0.61
N ALA A 16 24.89 -5.71 -0.58
CA ALA A 16 23.94 -6.73 -1.05
C ALA A 16 22.67 -6.73 -0.22
N LEU A 17 22.76 -6.55 1.10
CA LEU A 17 21.60 -6.43 1.97
C LEU A 17 20.76 -5.18 1.66
N ALA A 18 21.38 -4.04 1.36
CA ALA A 18 20.69 -2.83 0.96
C ALA A 18 19.92 -3.02 -0.37
N LEU A 19 20.51 -3.68 -1.36
CA LEU A 19 19.87 -3.98 -2.64
C LEU A 19 18.65 -4.93 -2.50
N CYS A 20 18.67 -5.86 -1.54
CA CYS A 20 17.56 -6.79 -1.31
C CYS A 20 16.30 -6.13 -0.77
N LEU A 21 16.40 -4.94 -0.17
CA LEU A 21 15.29 -4.29 0.51
C LEU A 21 14.47 -3.37 -0.39
N PHE A 22 14.96 -3.04 -1.58
CA PHE A 22 14.25 -2.23 -2.55
C PHE A 22 13.17 -2.99 -3.32
N ALA A 23 13.07 -4.31 -3.18
CA ALA A 23 11.91 -5.08 -3.63
C ALA A 23 10.70 -4.82 -2.71
N SER A 24 10.39 -3.55 -2.48
CA SER A 24 9.21 -3.17 -1.72
C SER A 24 7.96 -3.60 -2.46
N LEU A 25 7.13 -4.34 -1.76
CA LEU A 25 5.78 -4.70 -2.15
C LEU A 25 5.07 -3.51 -2.78
N ALA A 26 4.29 -3.79 -3.79
CA ALA A 26 3.35 -2.89 -4.47
C ALA A 26 2.22 -2.37 -3.55
N LEU A 27 2.58 -1.87 -2.40
CA LEU A 27 1.71 -1.08 -1.56
C LEU A 27 2.55 0.13 -1.20
N ALA A 28 2.11 1.32 -1.54
CA ALA A 28 2.82 2.59 -1.41
C ALA A 28 3.39 2.80 0.01
N GLN A 29 4.49 2.12 0.29
CA GLN A 29 5.30 2.34 1.48
C GLN A 29 6.56 3.05 1.04
N GLY A 30 6.77 4.24 1.57
CA GLY A 30 8.03 4.91 1.43
C GLY A 30 9.14 4.13 2.13
N THR A 31 10.35 4.20 1.61
CA THR A 31 11.54 3.68 2.26
C THR A 31 12.56 4.79 2.41
N PRO A 32 13.28 4.89 3.55
CA PRO A 32 14.33 5.88 3.70
C PRO A 32 15.65 5.44 3.01
N TRP A 33 15.70 4.19 2.54
CA TRP A 33 16.87 3.64 1.84
C TRP A 33 16.64 3.74 0.34
N LEU A 34 17.36 4.65 -0.31
CA LEU A 34 17.27 4.84 -1.74
C LEU A 34 18.23 3.90 -2.46
N ALA A 35 17.88 3.52 -3.68
CA ALA A 35 18.77 2.81 -4.58
C ALA A 35 20.00 3.67 -4.96
N GLU A 36 21.02 3.07 -5.58
CA GLU A 36 22.16 3.80 -6.12
C GLU A 36 21.71 4.79 -7.21
N PRO A 37 22.35 5.96 -7.31
CA PRO A 37 22.03 6.93 -8.36
C PRO A 37 22.01 6.35 -9.76
N GLY A 38 20.97 6.66 -10.52
CA GLY A 38 20.79 6.15 -11.89
C GLY A 38 20.26 4.71 -11.96
N THR A 39 19.95 4.10 -10.83
CA THR A 39 19.35 2.75 -10.77
C THR A 39 17.89 2.81 -10.38
N GLY A 40 17.17 1.75 -10.65
CA GLY A 40 15.76 1.66 -10.29
C GLY A 40 15.22 0.25 -10.38
N SER A 41 13.91 0.15 -10.21
CA SER A 41 13.20 -1.12 -10.32
C SER A 41 11.82 -0.95 -10.96
N VAL A 42 11.37 -2.01 -11.62
CA VAL A 42 9.99 -2.19 -12.07
C VAL A 42 9.40 -3.38 -11.35
N SER A 43 8.22 -3.24 -10.80
CA SER A 43 7.52 -4.31 -10.11
C SER A 43 6.15 -4.58 -10.71
N ILE A 44 5.76 -5.84 -10.70
CA ILE A 44 4.42 -6.29 -10.99
C ILE A 44 3.98 -7.18 -9.83
N SER A 45 2.81 -6.91 -9.26
CA SER A 45 2.28 -7.75 -8.19
C SER A 45 0.76 -7.92 -8.30
N TYR A 46 0.31 -9.06 -7.82
CA TYR A 46 -1.10 -9.39 -7.69
C TYR A 46 -1.47 -9.43 -6.22
N VAL A 47 -2.60 -8.80 -5.88
CA VAL A 47 -3.14 -8.76 -4.52
C VAL A 47 -4.60 -9.18 -4.56
N ASN A 48 -4.96 -10.16 -3.75
CA ASN A 48 -6.33 -10.55 -3.46
C ASN A 48 -6.72 -10.10 -2.05
N GLN A 49 -7.81 -9.38 -1.95
CA GLN A 49 -8.46 -9.03 -0.70
C GLN A 49 -9.82 -9.73 -0.66
N ASN A 50 -10.14 -10.39 0.47
CA ASN A 50 -11.40 -11.11 0.63
C ASN A 50 -11.93 -10.94 2.05
N ALA A 51 -13.21 -10.57 2.17
CA ALA A 51 -13.87 -10.34 3.45
C ALA A 51 -15.26 -10.98 3.47
N THR A 52 -15.52 -11.74 4.52
CA THR A 52 -16.86 -12.27 4.88
C THR A 52 -17.46 -11.56 6.09
N GLU A 53 -16.66 -10.70 6.73
CA GLU A 53 -17.02 -9.91 7.89
C GLU A 53 -16.67 -8.44 7.65
N PHE A 54 -17.34 -7.55 8.36
CA PHE A 54 -17.20 -6.12 8.20
C PHE A 54 -17.20 -5.42 9.55
N TYR A 55 -16.45 -4.34 9.70
CA TYR A 55 -16.56 -3.44 10.83
C TYR A 55 -17.65 -2.40 10.51
N ARG A 56 -18.79 -2.50 11.17
CA ARG A 56 -19.82 -1.47 11.18
C ARG A 56 -19.56 -0.58 12.39
N GLN A 57 -19.21 0.68 12.15
CA GLN A 57 -18.50 1.45 13.16
C GLN A 57 -17.30 0.60 13.63
N THR A 58 -17.05 0.47 14.92
CA THR A 58 -15.96 -0.35 15.47
C THR A 58 -16.38 -1.80 15.81
N THR A 59 -17.63 -2.17 15.58
CA THR A 59 -18.14 -3.50 15.90
C THR A 59 -18.01 -4.42 14.69
N LYS A 60 -17.31 -5.54 14.85
CA LYS A 60 -17.19 -6.56 13.81
C LYS A 60 -18.48 -7.36 13.70
N VAL A 61 -19.06 -7.37 12.53
CA VAL A 61 -20.32 -8.08 12.20
C VAL A 61 -20.08 -8.97 10.98
N LYS A 62 -20.89 -10.00 10.85
CA LYS A 62 -20.99 -10.75 9.60
C LYS A 62 -21.76 -9.86 8.63
N GLY A 63 -21.08 -9.13 7.83
CA GLY A 63 -21.40 -8.14 6.84
C GLY A 63 -22.83 -7.59 6.71
N PRO A 64 -23.03 -6.50 5.99
CA PRO A 64 -24.37 -6.11 5.51
C PRO A 64 -24.94 -7.17 4.55
N LEU A 65 -24.12 -8.13 4.19
CA LEU A 65 -24.35 -9.22 3.25
C LEU A 65 -24.62 -10.56 3.96
N GLU A 66 -24.68 -10.60 5.29
CA GLU A 66 -24.91 -11.82 6.08
C GLU A 66 -26.17 -12.59 5.63
N ALA A 67 -27.24 -11.86 5.31
CA ALA A 67 -28.48 -12.45 4.83
C ALA A 67 -28.34 -13.18 3.48
N THR A 68 -27.30 -12.90 2.72
CA THR A 68 -27.04 -13.48 1.40
C THR A 68 -25.87 -14.44 1.38
N GLY A 69 -25.11 -14.58 2.49
CA GLY A 69 -23.88 -15.37 2.52
C GLY A 69 -22.79 -14.79 1.63
N ALA A 70 -22.89 -13.51 1.27
CA ALA A 70 -22.02 -12.86 0.33
C ALA A 70 -20.64 -12.58 0.92
N ASN A 71 -19.62 -12.60 0.07
CA ASN A 71 -18.31 -12.05 0.39
C ASN A 71 -17.98 -10.86 -0.52
N LEU A 72 -17.24 -9.92 0.03
CA LEU A 72 -16.62 -8.83 -0.73
C LEU A 72 -15.19 -9.21 -1.07
N ALA A 73 -14.86 -9.19 -2.33
CA ALA A 73 -13.50 -9.47 -2.78
C ALA A 73 -13.01 -8.45 -3.79
N GLN A 74 -11.72 -8.15 -3.73
CA GLN A 74 -11.04 -7.31 -4.71
C GLN A 74 -9.72 -7.96 -5.12
N ASN A 75 -9.51 -8.05 -6.42
CA ASN A 75 -8.27 -8.47 -7.05
C ASN A 75 -7.63 -7.27 -7.71
N THR A 76 -6.36 -7.02 -7.40
CA THR A 76 -5.64 -5.88 -7.98
C THR A 76 -4.31 -6.35 -8.54
N MET A 77 -4.05 -6.01 -9.79
CA MET A 77 -2.73 -6.12 -10.41
C MET A 77 -2.06 -4.76 -10.30
N TRP A 78 -0.96 -4.69 -9.57
CA TRP A 78 -0.19 -3.48 -9.37
C TRP A 78 1.03 -3.43 -10.27
N PHE A 79 1.36 -2.24 -10.74
CA PHE A 79 2.56 -1.89 -11.49
C PHE A 79 3.28 -0.78 -10.75
N GLY A 80 4.55 -0.97 -10.46
CA GLY A 80 5.36 0.00 -9.74
C GLY A 80 6.66 0.28 -10.47
N VAL A 81 7.13 1.52 -10.39
CA VAL A 81 8.45 1.96 -10.83
C VAL A 81 9.06 2.78 -9.71
N ASN A 82 10.30 2.46 -9.36
CA ASN A 82 11.13 3.29 -8.49
C ASN A 82 12.40 3.64 -9.24
N TYR A 83 12.88 4.89 -9.10
CA TYR A 83 14.12 5.35 -9.75
C TYR A 83 14.85 6.36 -8.86
N ALA A 84 16.09 6.08 -8.52
CA ALA A 84 16.96 6.98 -7.78
C ALA A 84 17.65 7.96 -8.74
N ILE A 85 17.31 9.24 -8.61
CA ILE A 85 17.91 10.32 -9.40
C ILE A 85 19.35 10.59 -8.93
N ASN A 86 19.52 10.60 -7.60
CA ASN A 86 20.79 10.80 -6.93
C ASN A 86 20.74 10.16 -5.53
N ASP A 87 21.81 10.32 -4.74
CA ASP A 87 21.91 9.74 -3.40
C ASP A 87 20.81 10.20 -2.43
N ALA A 88 20.15 11.33 -2.70
CA ALA A 88 19.18 11.92 -1.81
C ALA A 88 17.74 11.87 -2.35
N VAL A 89 17.51 11.67 -3.65
CA VAL A 89 16.19 11.83 -4.28
C VAL A 89 15.85 10.63 -5.14
N ALA A 90 14.66 10.07 -4.90
CA ALA A 90 14.06 9.03 -5.72
C ALA A 90 12.63 9.39 -6.15
N LEU A 91 12.22 8.84 -7.29
CA LEU A 91 10.86 8.91 -7.82
C LEU A 91 10.18 7.56 -7.65
N ASP A 92 8.91 7.60 -7.30
CA ASP A 92 8.04 6.44 -7.20
C ASP A 92 6.80 6.67 -8.05
N VAL A 93 6.44 5.68 -8.86
CA VAL A 93 5.17 5.66 -9.59
C VAL A 93 4.51 4.32 -9.32
N GLN A 94 3.25 4.36 -8.94
CA GLN A 94 2.43 3.17 -8.79
C GLN A 94 1.08 3.35 -9.45
N SER A 95 0.61 2.33 -10.14
CA SER A 95 -0.73 2.26 -10.72
C SER A 95 -1.23 0.82 -10.65
N GLY A 96 -2.53 0.60 -10.76
CA GLY A 96 -3.10 -0.72 -10.69
C GLY A 96 -4.29 -0.91 -11.62
N TRP A 97 -4.59 -2.17 -11.92
CA TRP A 97 -5.85 -2.59 -12.49
C TRP A 97 -6.57 -3.47 -11.49
N ALA A 98 -7.77 -3.07 -11.10
CA ALA A 98 -8.53 -3.78 -10.09
C ALA A 98 -9.83 -4.35 -10.65
N ARG A 99 -10.28 -5.42 -10.01
CA ARG A 99 -11.64 -5.96 -10.12
C ARG A 99 -12.15 -6.29 -8.74
N SER A 100 -13.27 -5.67 -8.37
CA SER A 100 -14.01 -6.01 -7.16
C SER A 100 -15.29 -6.76 -7.49
N PHE A 101 -15.77 -7.56 -6.56
CA PHE A 101 -17.05 -8.24 -6.72
C PHE A 101 -17.68 -8.58 -5.34
N VAL A 102 -18.99 -8.71 -5.35
CA VAL A 102 -19.79 -9.17 -4.23
C VAL A 102 -20.45 -10.49 -4.64
N ALA A 103 -20.02 -11.59 -4.03
CA ALA A 103 -20.66 -12.87 -4.25
C ALA A 103 -21.99 -12.94 -3.46
N GLY A 104 -23.09 -13.30 -4.11
CA GLY A 104 -24.42 -13.37 -3.50
C GLY A 104 -25.30 -12.13 -3.70
N GLY A 105 -24.82 -11.16 -4.51
CA GLY A 105 -25.56 -9.97 -4.92
C GLY A 105 -25.25 -8.72 -4.11
N VAL A 106 -25.58 -7.57 -4.70
CA VAL A 106 -25.26 -6.25 -4.12
C VAL A 106 -26.29 -5.77 -3.07
N GLY A 107 -27.35 -6.53 -2.83
CA GLY A 107 -28.38 -6.20 -1.86
C GLY A 107 -29.03 -4.83 -2.10
N PRO A 108 -29.49 -4.15 -1.06
CA PRO A 108 -30.14 -2.84 -1.18
C PRO A 108 -29.18 -1.70 -1.51
N SER A 109 -27.86 -1.91 -1.51
CA SER A 109 -26.89 -0.89 -1.88
C SER A 109 -26.92 -0.55 -3.37
N GLY A 110 -27.58 -1.36 -4.20
CA GLY A 110 -27.62 -1.17 -5.65
C GLY A 110 -26.26 -1.38 -6.32
N GLY A 111 -26.16 -1.01 -7.58
CA GLY A 111 -24.93 -1.17 -8.36
C GLY A 111 -24.80 -2.52 -9.08
N GLN A 112 -23.61 -2.81 -9.55
CA GLN A 112 -23.27 -4.04 -10.24
C GLN A 112 -22.60 -5.03 -9.28
N GLU A 113 -22.74 -6.33 -9.52
CA GLU A 113 -22.05 -7.35 -8.74
C GLU A 113 -20.51 -7.27 -8.88
N SER A 114 -20.02 -6.68 -9.95
CA SER A 114 -18.59 -6.56 -10.22
C SER A 114 -18.26 -5.24 -10.93
N TYR A 115 -17.21 -4.60 -10.46
CA TYR A 115 -16.58 -3.43 -11.09
C TYR A 115 -15.15 -3.79 -11.47
N SER A 116 -14.65 -3.22 -12.58
CA SER A 116 -13.24 -3.34 -12.96
C SER A 116 -12.76 -2.07 -13.64
N GLY A 117 -11.50 -1.74 -13.46
CA GLY A 117 -10.92 -0.56 -14.08
C GLY A 117 -9.52 -0.24 -13.56
N LEU A 118 -9.00 0.87 -14.06
CA LEU A 118 -7.76 1.45 -13.56
C LEU A 118 -8.00 1.93 -12.12
N PHE A 119 -7.18 1.43 -11.19
CA PHE A 119 -7.17 1.87 -9.81
C PHE A 119 -6.44 3.20 -9.66
N ASP A 120 -6.51 3.82 -8.49
CA ASP A 120 -5.79 5.07 -8.23
C ASP A 120 -4.30 4.92 -8.50
N SER A 121 -3.72 5.93 -9.13
CA SER A 121 -2.29 6.01 -9.39
C SER A 121 -1.63 6.97 -8.41
N ASN A 122 -0.43 6.62 -7.95
CA ASN A 122 0.38 7.44 -7.06
C ASN A 122 1.69 7.81 -7.75
N PHE A 123 2.06 9.09 -7.69
CA PHE A 123 3.30 9.64 -8.21
C PHE A 123 3.98 10.38 -7.06
N ALA A 124 5.16 9.93 -6.65
CA ALA A 124 5.79 10.49 -5.47
C ALA A 124 7.28 10.77 -5.67
N VAL A 125 7.76 11.70 -4.86
CA VAL A 125 9.18 12.02 -4.69
C VAL A 125 9.54 11.73 -3.25
N THR A 126 10.60 10.97 -3.05
CA THR A 126 11.20 10.71 -1.74
C THR A 126 12.53 11.46 -1.66
N TRP A 127 12.68 12.27 -0.62
CA TRP A 127 13.92 12.99 -0.31
C TRP A 127 14.53 12.45 0.98
N ARG A 128 15.67 11.78 0.88
CA ARG A 128 16.45 11.30 2.02
C ARG A 128 17.27 12.45 2.60
N ILE A 129 16.97 12.82 3.86
CA ILE A 129 17.61 13.90 4.59
C ILE A 129 18.82 13.40 5.36
N VAL A 130 18.74 12.18 5.93
CA VAL A 130 19.79 11.53 6.69
C VAL A 130 20.03 10.14 6.10
N ASP A 131 21.28 9.81 5.85
CA ASP A 131 21.73 8.49 5.44
C ASP A 131 22.51 7.83 6.58
N GLU A 132 22.04 6.69 7.07
CA GLU A 132 22.71 5.96 8.16
C GLU A 132 24.07 5.38 7.78
N LEU A 133 24.34 5.21 6.48
CA LEU A 133 25.65 4.76 6.01
C LEU A 133 26.73 5.86 6.12
N VAL A 134 26.30 7.12 6.15
CA VAL A 134 27.19 8.29 6.27
C VAL A 134 27.13 8.88 7.67
N ALA A 135 25.92 8.98 8.24
CA ALA A 135 25.70 9.52 9.57
C ALA A 135 25.56 8.37 10.60
N ASN A 136 26.06 8.56 11.81
CA ASN A 136 25.84 7.59 12.89
C ASN A 136 24.43 7.77 13.50
N ALA A 137 23.40 7.79 12.66
CA ALA A 137 22.00 8.03 13.00
C ALA A 137 21.09 7.18 12.10
N PRO A 138 19.81 6.94 12.46
CA PRO A 138 18.87 6.31 11.54
C PRO A 138 18.71 7.10 10.23
N SER A 139 18.44 6.41 9.13
CA SER A 139 18.06 7.06 7.87
C SER A 139 16.71 7.75 8.04
N VAL A 140 16.59 8.98 7.52
CA VAL A 140 15.38 9.79 7.57
C VAL A 140 15.07 10.32 6.17
N ALA A 141 13.82 10.18 5.75
CA ALA A 141 13.35 10.73 4.48
C ALA A 141 11.97 11.38 4.63
N VAL A 142 11.69 12.32 3.74
CA VAL A 142 10.35 12.90 3.53
C VAL A 142 9.86 12.46 2.16
N ARG A 143 8.60 12.06 2.08
CA ARG A 143 7.94 11.70 0.83
C ARG A 143 6.75 12.61 0.58
N VAL A 144 6.60 13.07 -0.66
CA VAL A 144 5.44 13.84 -1.13
C VAL A 144 4.92 13.18 -2.39
N GLY A 145 3.62 12.90 -2.41
CA GLY A 145 2.96 12.20 -3.51
C GLY A 145 1.69 12.89 -3.98
N ALA A 146 1.38 12.71 -5.25
CA ALA A 146 0.11 13.04 -5.87
C ALA A 146 -0.67 11.75 -6.15
N ILE A 147 -1.94 11.74 -5.79
CA ILE A 147 -2.87 10.66 -6.07
C ILE A 147 -3.77 11.10 -7.22
N VAL A 148 -3.81 10.30 -8.27
CA VAL A 148 -4.71 10.50 -9.40
C VAL A 148 -5.74 9.37 -9.38
N SER A 149 -7.01 9.75 -9.22
CA SER A 149 -8.11 8.79 -9.18
C SER A 149 -8.20 8.02 -10.49
N GLY A 150 -8.44 6.73 -10.40
CA GLY A 150 -8.76 5.88 -11.55
C GLY A 150 -10.13 6.21 -12.14
N GLY A 151 -10.37 5.73 -13.36
CA GLY A 151 -11.63 5.96 -14.08
C GLY A 151 -12.70 4.91 -13.70
N TYR A 152 -13.07 4.79 -12.43
CA TYR A 152 -14.07 3.83 -11.94
C TYR A 152 -15.24 4.52 -11.26
N ASP A 153 -16.38 3.83 -11.20
CA ASP A 153 -17.57 4.30 -10.50
C ASP A 153 -17.37 4.23 -8.98
N THR A 154 -17.76 5.28 -8.29
CA THR A 154 -17.69 5.42 -6.83
C THR A 154 -19.07 5.38 -6.19
N GLY A 155 -19.13 5.21 -4.87
CA GLY A 155 -20.38 5.23 -4.09
C GLY A 155 -21.05 3.87 -3.93
N TYR A 156 -20.41 2.78 -4.32
CA TYR A 156 -20.92 1.43 -4.11
C TYR A 156 -20.03 0.68 -3.11
N ILE A 157 -20.63 -0.29 -2.39
CA ILE A 157 -19.91 -1.11 -1.41
C ILE A 157 -18.70 -1.85 -2.01
N ASN A 158 -18.76 -2.15 -3.29
CA ASN A 158 -17.72 -2.81 -4.06
C ASN A 158 -17.08 -1.90 -5.12
N SER A 159 -17.16 -0.59 -4.96
CA SER A 159 -16.33 0.34 -5.73
C SER A 159 -14.86 -0.02 -5.57
N LEU A 160 -14.05 0.25 -6.57
CA LEU A 160 -12.61 -0.07 -6.52
C LEU A 160 -11.90 0.79 -5.46
N GLY A 161 -12.37 2.01 -5.23
CA GLY A 161 -11.89 2.96 -4.24
C GLY A 161 -12.87 4.12 -4.08
N ASP A 162 -12.46 5.14 -3.31
CA ASP A 162 -13.30 6.30 -3.01
C ASP A 162 -13.32 7.36 -4.10
N GLY A 163 -12.38 7.28 -5.06
CA GLY A 163 -12.20 8.32 -6.08
C GLY A 163 -11.47 9.54 -5.52
N GLY A 164 -11.62 10.66 -6.24
CA GLY A 164 -10.98 11.93 -5.90
C GLY A 164 -9.47 11.94 -6.09
N ASN A 165 -8.96 13.02 -6.63
CA ASN A 165 -7.51 13.26 -6.68
C ASN A 165 -7.02 13.68 -5.30
N GLY A 166 -5.71 13.55 -5.04
CA GLY A 166 -5.21 13.88 -3.72
C GLY A 166 -3.73 14.17 -3.68
N VAL A 167 -3.30 14.53 -2.50
CA VAL A 167 -1.89 14.68 -2.14
C VAL A 167 -1.63 13.92 -0.85
N GLU A 168 -0.43 13.38 -0.74
CA GLU A 168 0.04 12.76 0.49
C GLU A 168 1.43 13.26 0.84
N THR A 169 1.74 13.30 2.12
CA THR A 169 3.07 13.61 2.62
C THR A 169 3.37 12.71 3.80
N SER A 170 4.62 12.25 3.90
CA SER A 170 5.04 11.40 5.01
C SER A 170 6.47 11.65 5.45
N LEU A 171 6.75 11.31 6.71
CA LEU A 171 8.07 11.19 7.30
C LEU A 171 8.39 9.71 7.44
N ILE A 172 9.56 9.31 6.98
CA ILE A 172 10.02 7.93 6.97
C ILE A 172 11.32 7.85 7.75
N ILE A 173 11.42 6.88 8.66
CA ILE A 173 12.61 6.63 9.47
C ILE A 173 12.94 5.15 9.38
N GLY A 174 14.22 4.80 9.25
CA GLY A 174 14.64 3.41 9.24
C GLY A 174 16.05 3.22 9.80
N LYS A 175 16.30 2.03 10.30
CA LYS A 175 17.60 1.63 10.82
C LYS A 175 17.89 0.18 10.50
N PHE A 176 19.07 -0.06 9.93
CA PHE A 176 19.64 -1.38 9.82
C PHE A 176 20.50 -1.72 11.03
N GLY A 177 20.23 -2.86 11.64
CA GLY A 177 21.14 -3.51 12.55
C GLY A 177 21.92 -4.64 11.85
N SER A 178 22.82 -5.27 12.57
CA SER A 178 23.62 -6.40 12.04
C SER A 178 22.78 -7.65 11.70
N ALA A 179 21.62 -7.84 12.33
CA ALA A 179 20.79 -9.02 12.18
C ALA A 179 19.36 -8.71 11.71
N ALA A 180 18.92 -7.48 11.77
CA ALA A 180 17.55 -7.09 11.43
C ALA A 180 17.48 -5.63 11.05
N GLY A 181 16.41 -5.24 10.35
CA GLY A 181 16.09 -3.85 10.07
C GLY A 181 14.68 -3.50 10.51
N VAL A 182 14.48 -2.23 10.81
CA VAL A 182 13.19 -1.65 11.16
C VAL A 182 12.94 -0.39 10.35
N SER A 183 11.69 -0.16 9.95
CA SER A 183 11.28 1.09 9.33
C SER A 183 9.93 1.54 9.88
N GLY A 184 9.72 2.82 9.89
CA GLY A 184 8.46 3.45 10.24
C GLY A 184 8.17 4.62 9.31
N GLU A 185 6.92 4.74 8.91
CA GLU A 185 6.40 5.86 8.14
C GLU A 185 5.15 6.38 8.84
N VAL A 186 5.04 7.69 8.94
CA VAL A 186 3.82 8.37 9.34
C VAL A 186 3.50 9.44 8.32
N GLY A 187 2.26 9.47 7.86
CA GLY A 187 1.86 10.41 6.81
C GLY A 187 0.43 10.90 6.97
N TYR A 188 0.15 11.92 6.19
CA TYR A 188 -1.15 12.55 6.03
C TYR A 188 -1.54 12.53 4.57
N ARG A 189 -2.81 12.24 4.30
CA ARG A 189 -3.37 12.21 2.96
C ARG A 189 -4.65 13.05 2.93
N ASN A 190 -4.76 13.87 1.89
CA ASN A 190 -5.94 14.66 1.61
C ASN A 190 -6.41 14.36 0.19
N ARG A 191 -7.71 14.16 0.01
CA ARG A 191 -8.35 13.94 -1.28
C ARG A 191 -9.39 15.01 -1.59
N THR A 192 -9.59 15.30 -2.85
CA THR A 192 -10.71 16.11 -3.32
C THR A 192 -12.01 15.32 -3.21
N SER A 193 -13.14 16.03 -3.22
CA SER A 193 -14.45 15.40 -3.32
C SER A 193 -14.59 14.59 -4.62
N THR A 194 -15.41 13.57 -4.58
CA THR A 194 -15.80 12.73 -5.72
C THR A 194 -17.26 12.88 -6.06
N GLU A 195 -17.64 12.51 -7.27
CA GLU A 195 -19.03 12.48 -7.71
C GLU A 195 -19.58 11.05 -7.61
N VAL A 196 -20.70 10.89 -6.93
CA VAL A 196 -21.37 9.60 -6.76
C VAL A 196 -22.74 9.62 -7.41
N ASN A 197 -23.18 8.50 -7.95
CA ASN A 197 -24.48 8.36 -8.58
C ASN A 197 -25.56 8.02 -7.55
N ARG A 198 -26.55 8.89 -7.34
CA ARG A 198 -27.68 8.66 -6.45
C ARG A 198 -28.68 7.61 -6.91
N ASN A 199 -28.60 7.18 -8.18
CA ASN A 199 -29.53 6.17 -8.74
C ASN A 199 -29.36 4.78 -8.14
N ALA A 200 -28.34 4.55 -7.35
CA ALA A 200 -28.05 3.24 -6.75
C ALA A 200 -29.19 2.67 -5.89
N LEU A 201 -30.20 3.47 -5.53
CA LEU A 201 -31.32 3.05 -4.67
C LEU A 201 -32.72 3.34 -5.23
N GLY A 202 -32.84 3.58 -6.53
CA GLY A 202 -34.13 3.91 -7.15
C GLY A 202 -34.66 5.29 -6.73
N GLY A 203 -33.80 6.18 -6.21
CA GLY A 203 -34.11 7.57 -5.97
C GLY A 203 -34.16 8.36 -7.28
N ALA A 204 -34.87 9.47 -7.32
CA ALA A 204 -34.90 10.41 -8.46
C ALA A 204 -33.47 10.90 -8.70
N GLY A 205 -32.89 10.44 -9.81
CA GLY A 205 -31.48 10.51 -10.15
C GLY A 205 -30.81 11.88 -10.09
N GLY A 206 -29.54 11.84 -10.00
CA GLY A 206 -28.59 12.96 -10.04
C GLY A 206 -27.24 12.56 -9.51
N ALA A 207 -26.21 13.29 -9.95
CA ALA A 207 -24.90 13.19 -9.35
C ALA A 207 -24.89 13.95 -8.03
N GLU A 208 -24.26 13.38 -7.02
CA GLU A 208 -23.98 14.04 -5.74
C GLU A 208 -22.48 14.17 -5.56
N ARG A 209 -22.02 15.35 -5.16
CA ARG A 209 -20.63 15.55 -4.80
C ARG A 209 -20.46 15.22 -3.32
N VAL A 210 -19.53 14.31 -3.05
CA VAL A 210 -19.24 13.77 -1.70
C VAL A 210 -17.80 14.05 -1.35
N ASP A 211 -17.58 14.65 -0.18
CA ASP A 211 -16.23 14.91 0.34
C ASP A 211 -15.62 13.60 0.89
N ILE A 212 -14.40 13.33 0.49
CA ILE A 212 -13.62 12.22 0.99
C ILE A 212 -12.85 12.70 2.22
N PRO A 213 -12.97 12.03 3.37
CA PRO A 213 -12.22 12.40 4.57
C PRO A 213 -10.71 12.36 4.35
N SER A 214 -10.00 13.31 4.94
CA SER A 214 -8.56 13.23 5.07
C SER A 214 -8.20 12.15 6.08
N ASP A 215 -7.07 11.50 5.89
CA ASP A 215 -6.59 10.45 6.77
C ASP A 215 -5.13 10.61 7.19
N VAL A 216 -4.79 10.00 8.32
CA VAL A 216 -3.43 9.77 8.78
C VAL A 216 -3.13 8.29 8.59
N PHE A 217 -1.96 7.98 8.10
CA PHE A 217 -1.50 6.60 7.98
C PHE A 217 -0.18 6.37 8.70
N VAL A 218 0.00 5.13 9.17
CA VAL A 218 1.24 4.65 9.77
C VAL A 218 1.58 3.31 9.15
N ASN A 219 2.83 3.15 8.74
CA ASN A 219 3.39 1.89 8.28
C ASN A 219 4.61 1.55 9.14
N LEU A 220 4.64 0.36 9.71
CA LEU A 220 5.80 -0.15 10.45
C LEU A 220 6.26 -1.45 9.78
N GLY A 221 7.55 -1.59 9.59
CA GLY A 221 8.17 -2.77 9.03
C GLY A 221 9.31 -3.27 9.91
N PHE A 222 9.35 -4.57 10.11
CA PHE A 222 10.46 -5.29 10.69
C PHE A 222 10.88 -6.39 9.72
N PHE A 223 12.18 -6.59 9.52
CA PHE A 223 12.67 -7.60 8.60
C PHE A 223 14.00 -8.18 9.04
N VAL A 224 14.18 -9.46 8.73
CA VAL A 224 15.37 -10.26 9.07
C VAL A 224 15.85 -10.95 7.81
N PRO A 225 17.12 -10.78 7.43
CA PRO A 225 17.74 -11.63 6.42
C PRO A 225 17.84 -13.08 6.91
N ALA A 226 17.37 -14.01 6.11
CA ALA A 226 17.43 -15.45 6.36
C ALA A 226 18.38 -16.11 5.33
N GLY A 227 19.67 -15.87 5.48
CA GLY A 227 20.71 -16.22 4.49
C GLY A 227 20.95 -15.09 3.48
N GLU A 228 21.58 -15.42 2.35
CA GLU A 228 22.03 -14.43 1.36
C GLU A 228 20.90 -13.93 0.43
N ARG A 229 19.84 -14.72 0.27
CA ARG A 229 18.81 -14.49 -0.76
C ARG A 229 17.39 -14.39 -0.23
N LEU A 230 17.16 -14.64 1.04
CA LEU A 230 15.83 -14.64 1.63
C LEU A 230 15.73 -13.55 2.70
N THR A 231 14.65 -12.79 2.68
CA THR A 231 14.28 -11.84 3.74
C THR A 231 12.87 -12.16 4.23
N ILE A 232 12.71 -12.22 5.54
CA ILE A 232 11.43 -12.43 6.22
C ILE A 232 11.08 -11.14 6.91
N GLY A 233 9.84 -10.68 6.74
CA GLY A 233 9.37 -9.44 7.34
C GLY A 233 8.02 -9.59 8.03
N ALA A 234 7.78 -8.68 8.95
CA ALA A 234 6.48 -8.44 9.57
C ALA A 234 6.09 -6.98 9.37
N ASP A 235 4.82 -6.73 9.14
CA ASP A 235 4.29 -5.42 8.83
C ASP A 235 3.08 -5.10 9.70
N TYR A 236 3.00 -3.85 10.10
CA TYR A 236 1.80 -3.24 10.63
C TYR A 236 1.46 -2.01 9.82
N ARG A 237 0.19 -1.86 9.47
CA ARG A 237 -0.33 -0.70 8.77
C ARG A 237 -1.58 -0.20 9.45
N MET A 238 -1.72 1.10 9.51
CA MET A 238 -2.89 1.79 10.01
C MET A 238 -3.27 2.88 9.02
N VAL A 239 -4.56 3.00 8.75
CA VAL A 239 -5.19 4.18 8.16
C VAL A 239 -6.27 4.61 9.13
N ASN A 240 -6.35 5.91 9.40
CA ASN A 240 -7.33 6.49 10.29
C ASN A 240 -7.91 7.77 9.66
N ALA A 241 -9.18 7.72 9.28
CA ALA A 241 -9.87 8.89 8.75
C ALA A 241 -10.16 9.89 9.87
N LEU A 242 -9.81 11.16 9.64
CA LEU A 242 -9.92 12.22 10.65
C LEU A 242 -11.35 12.75 10.82
N SER A 243 -12.24 12.42 9.90
CA SER A 243 -13.64 12.81 9.89
C SER A 243 -14.45 11.80 9.08
N GLY A 244 -15.71 12.05 8.89
CA GLY A 244 -16.57 11.23 8.04
C GLY A 244 -17.83 10.77 8.75
N ILE A 245 -18.61 9.94 8.08
CA ILE A 245 -19.89 9.39 8.56
C ILE A 245 -19.74 7.92 8.89
N ASP A 246 -20.61 7.42 9.77
CA ASP A 246 -20.67 5.99 10.09
C ASP A 246 -21.73 5.27 9.25
N ILE A 247 -21.46 4.02 8.93
CA ILE A 247 -22.45 3.14 8.29
C ILE A 247 -23.66 3.00 9.22
N GLY A 248 -24.82 3.46 8.72
CA GLY A 248 -26.09 3.49 9.48
C GLY A 248 -26.18 4.61 10.51
N GLY A 249 -25.25 5.54 10.54
CA GLY A 249 -25.29 6.76 11.31
C GLY A 249 -26.03 7.90 10.60
N GLU A 250 -26.05 9.06 11.23
CA GLU A 250 -26.62 10.29 10.65
C GLU A 250 -25.91 10.67 9.35
N GLY A 251 -26.66 11.03 8.31
CA GLY A 251 -26.15 11.40 6.99
C GLY A 251 -25.68 10.24 6.13
N PHE A 252 -25.72 8.99 6.61
CA PHE A 252 -25.39 7.83 5.80
C PHE A 252 -26.46 7.53 4.76
N SER A 253 -26.02 7.28 3.54
CA SER A 253 -26.79 6.63 2.49
C SER A 253 -25.89 5.66 1.74
N PRO A 254 -26.43 4.60 1.11
CA PRO A 254 -25.63 3.62 0.39
C PRO A 254 -24.82 4.15 -0.80
N SER A 255 -25.06 5.39 -1.25
CA SER A 255 -24.23 6.06 -2.25
C SER A 255 -23.05 6.85 -1.66
N ARG A 256 -22.98 7.01 -0.35
CA ARG A 256 -21.99 7.87 0.32
C ARG A 256 -20.84 7.09 0.97
N PHE A 257 -20.50 5.90 0.43
CA PHE A 257 -19.32 5.13 0.89
C PHE A 257 -18.02 5.96 0.90
N PRO A 258 -17.73 6.84 -0.09
CA PRO A 258 -16.52 7.64 -0.05
C PRO A 258 -16.43 8.64 1.12
N ALA A 259 -17.55 8.96 1.77
CA ALA A 259 -17.58 9.87 2.94
C ALA A 259 -17.45 9.14 4.28
N LEU A 260 -17.21 7.84 4.29
CA LEU A 260 -17.10 7.08 5.53
C LEU A 260 -15.88 7.51 6.34
N GLN A 261 -16.05 7.55 7.66
CA GLN A 261 -14.92 7.54 8.58
C GLN A 261 -14.37 6.11 8.60
N GLU A 262 -13.41 5.85 7.73
CA GLU A 262 -12.84 4.51 7.57
C GLU A 262 -11.51 4.40 8.30
N ASP A 263 -11.42 3.44 9.23
CA ASP A 263 -10.18 3.09 9.90
C ASP A 263 -9.85 1.62 9.62
N ALA A 264 -8.58 1.32 9.42
CA ALA A 264 -8.10 -0.04 9.22
C ALA A 264 -6.76 -0.25 9.91
N HIS A 265 -6.65 -1.34 10.67
CA HIS A 265 -5.41 -1.83 11.25
C HIS A 265 -5.10 -3.18 10.65
N ILE A 266 -3.97 -3.28 9.95
CA ILE A 266 -3.55 -4.47 9.23
C ILE A 266 -2.26 -4.98 9.85
N VAL A 267 -2.21 -6.25 10.21
CA VAL A 267 -0.97 -6.96 10.54
C VAL A 267 -0.67 -7.95 9.43
N GLY A 268 0.61 -8.12 9.12
CA GLY A 268 1.00 -8.98 8.03
C GLY A 268 2.41 -9.52 8.16
N GLY A 269 2.74 -10.42 7.24
CA GLY A 269 4.08 -10.94 7.05
C GLY A 269 4.42 -11.01 5.59
N ARG A 270 5.71 -10.89 5.29
CA ARG A 270 6.24 -10.97 3.92
C ARG A 270 7.45 -11.88 3.83
N LEU A 271 7.63 -12.45 2.64
CA LEU A 271 8.83 -13.14 2.23
C LEU A 271 9.33 -12.48 0.94
N ILE A 272 10.64 -12.25 0.86
CA ILE A 272 11.29 -11.74 -0.35
C ILE A 272 12.44 -12.68 -0.65
N ALA A 273 12.49 -13.20 -1.88
CA ALA A 273 13.57 -14.07 -2.34
C ALA A 273 14.24 -13.47 -3.59
N ASN A 274 15.54 -13.24 -3.52
CA ASN A 274 16.34 -12.78 -4.64
C ASN A 274 16.74 -14.01 -5.49
N ILE A 275 16.12 -14.12 -6.66
CA ILE A 275 16.39 -15.19 -7.62
C ILE A 275 17.71 -14.94 -8.31
N THR A 276 17.95 -13.68 -8.68
CA THR A 276 19.23 -13.16 -9.21
C THR A 276 19.48 -11.79 -8.58
N ASP A 277 20.59 -11.16 -8.91
CA ASP A 277 20.89 -9.80 -8.46
C ASP A 277 19.92 -8.76 -9.07
N ALA A 278 19.30 -9.07 -10.20
CA ALA A 278 18.35 -8.20 -10.88
C ALA A 278 16.88 -8.61 -10.70
N VAL A 279 16.59 -9.79 -10.15
CA VAL A 279 15.22 -10.32 -10.06
C VAL A 279 14.93 -10.81 -8.67
N SER A 280 13.89 -10.28 -8.05
CA SER A 280 13.34 -10.78 -6.80
C SER A 280 11.87 -11.16 -6.94
N VAL A 281 11.43 -12.11 -6.12
CA VAL A 281 10.03 -12.47 -5.95
C VAL A 281 9.62 -12.21 -4.52
N ASN A 282 8.36 -11.84 -4.32
CA ASN A 282 7.84 -11.59 -2.98
C ASN A 282 6.47 -12.23 -2.79
N GLY A 283 6.17 -12.56 -1.55
CA GLY A 283 4.87 -13.00 -1.10
C GLY A 283 4.47 -12.24 0.17
N PHE A 284 3.20 -11.93 0.28
CA PHE A 284 2.64 -11.19 1.40
C PHE A 284 1.34 -11.83 1.88
N TYR A 285 1.16 -11.88 3.19
CA TYR A 285 -0.09 -12.18 3.85
C TYR A 285 -0.41 -11.09 4.86
N GLY A 286 -1.67 -10.62 4.89
CA GLY A 286 -2.14 -9.62 5.84
C GLY A 286 -3.57 -9.90 6.26
N GLN A 287 -3.92 -9.36 7.43
CA GLN A 287 -5.26 -9.43 7.99
C GLN A 287 -5.64 -8.08 8.59
N VAL A 288 -6.82 -7.58 8.25
CA VAL A 288 -7.44 -6.45 8.96
C VAL A 288 -7.91 -6.97 10.33
N VAL A 289 -7.24 -6.56 11.40
CA VAL A 289 -7.46 -7.05 12.77
C VAL A 289 -8.35 -6.15 13.61
N ALA A 290 -8.43 -4.86 13.25
CA ALA A 290 -9.34 -3.87 13.82
C ALA A 290 -9.67 -2.83 12.75
N GLY A 291 -10.79 -2.13 12.92
CA GLY A 291 -11.20 -1.10 11.98
C GLY A 291 -12.49 -0.42 12.36
N ARG A 292 -12.89 0.54 11.53
CA ARG A 292 -14.16 1.27 11.56
C ARG A 292 -14.67 1.39 10.14
N ASN A 293 -15.92 1.03 9.91
CA ASN A 293 -16.59 1.11 8.60
C ASN A 293 -15.82 0.45 7.45
N THR A 294 -15.06 -0.59 7.72
CA THR A 294 -14.16 -1.24 6.75
C THR A 294 -14.34 -2.75 6.72
N ALA A 295 -13.90 -3.38 5.65
CA ALA A 295 -13.94 -4.83 5.50
C ALA A 295 -12.89 -5.51 6.39
N ALA A 296 -13.27 -6.54 7.15
CA ALA A 296 -12.35 -7.38 7.92
C ALA A 296 -11.59 -8.35 7.00
N ALA A 297 -10.92 -7.79 5.99
CA ALA A 297 -10.34 -8.52 4.89
C ALA A 297 -9.08 -9.31 5.28
N ARG A 298 -8.97 -10.49 4.68
CA ARG A 298 -7.72 -11.21 4.51
C ARG A 298 -7.09 -10.76 3.18
N ILE A 299 -5.79 -10.52 3.20
CA ILE A 299 -5.03 -9.98 2.08
C ILE A 299 -3.92 -10.96 1.75
N ILE A 300 -3.84 -11.39 0.50
CA ILE A 300 -2.76 -12.25 0.00
C ILE A 300 -2.20 -11.60 -1.26
N GLY A 301 -0.90 -11.49 -1.34
CA GLY A 301 -0.24 -10.93 -2.51
C GLY A 301 1.03 -11.68 -2.87
N PHE A 302 1.40 -11.58 -4.13
CA PHE A 302 2.69 -12.01 -4.65
C PHE A 302 3.13 -11.09 -5.78
N GLY A 303 4.45 -10.98 -5.97
CA GLY A 303 4.99 -10.09 -6.98
C GLY A 303 6.38 -10.45 -7.43
N VAL A 304 6.79 -9.81 -8.51
CA VAL A 304 8.13 -9.88 -9.08
C VAL A 304 8.65 -8.47 -9.26
N THR A 305 9.90 -8.26 -8.93
CA THR A 305 10.61 -6.99 -9.11
C THR A 305 11.85 -7.21 -9.96
N PHE A 306 12.04 -6.35 -10.94
CA PHE A 306 13.21 -6.29 -11.82
C PHE A 306 13.99 -5.02 -11.53
N SER A 307 15.23 -5.14 -11.10
CA SER A 307 16.15 -4.03 -10.91
C SER A 307 16.94 -3.74 -12.19
N PHE A 308 17.19 -2.47 -12.47
CA PHE A 308 17.92 -1.99 -13.67
C PHE A 308 18.86 -0.84 -13.34
N GLY A 309 19.78 -0.52 -14.25
CA GLY A 309 20.69 0.62 -14.14
C GLY A 309 21.94 0.36 -13.29
N GLY A 310 21.99 -0.70 -12.53
CA GLY A 310 23.21 -1.13 -11.85
C GLY A 310 24.22 -1.56 -12.91
N GLY A 311 25.29 -0.77 -13.09
CA GLY A 311 26.44 -1.24 -13.83
C GLY A 311 26.91 -2.50 -13.12
N GLY A 312 26.92 -3.63 -13.83
CA GLY A 312 27.45 -4.86 -13.31
C GLY A 312 28.82 -4.57 -12.73
N VAL A 313 28.97 -4.63 -11.44
CA VAL A 313 30.28 -4.63 -10.80
C VAL A 313 30.86 -5.94 -11.23
N GLY A 314 31.56 -5.91 -12.38
CA GLY A 314 32.44 -6.98 -12.74
C GLY A 314 33.52 -7.04 -11.65
N PHE A 315 33.44 -8.03 -10.83
CA PHE A 315 34.51 -8.52 -9.97
C PHE A 315 34.64 -10.01 -10.13
#